data_8ff9787ca22bb47ed217d3db875f10a4
#
_entry.id   8ff9787ca22bb47ed217d3db875f10a4
#
_cell.length_a   1.000
_cell.length_b   1.000
_cell.length_c   1.000
_cell.angle_alpha   90.00
_cell.angle_beta   90.00
_cell.angle_gamma   90.00
#
_symmetry.space_group_name_H-M   'P 1'
#
loop_
_entity.id
_entity.type
_entity.pdbx_description
1 polymer ?
#
loop_
_entity_poly.entity_id
_entity_poly.type
_entity_poly.pdbx_seq_one_letter_code
_entity_poly.pdbx_strand_id
1 'polypeptide(L)'
;ISQGCKIVISTQFGFLDATINVAERHPDVAFYYLGNSDQNHDNFSVSNGQQWDPWYLCGMLAGMTSSSGSLGFVASMPVPDVMIAINSFELGAQRINADAETNVVFTGAWDDSGLATTAASQLINSGCDVIAQFQDTPKPIVDMCQSEGIPVFGCNADVMELAPDVWISAVCAD
;
A
#
# COMPACT_ATOMS: atom_id res chain seq x y z
N ILE A 1 11.13 -2.52 27.85
CA ILE A 1 11.35 -3.66 28.79
C ILE A 1 12.05 -3.16 30.06
N SER A 2 13.16 -2.43 29.94
CA SER A 2 13.91 -1.88 31.10
C SER A 2 13.06 -0.96 32.01
N GLN A 3 11.96 -0.43 31.51
CA GLN A 3 10.99 0.37 32.27
C GLN A 3 9.83 -0.46 32.85
N GLY A 4 9.90 -1.79 32.81
CA GLY A 4 8.88 -2.68 33.36
C GLY A 4 7.72 -3.00 32.42
N CYS A 5 7.81 -2.66 31.13
CA CYS A 5 6.78 -3.00 30.14
C CYS A 5 6.66 -4.53 30.03
N LYS A 6 5.43 -5.04 30.06
CA LYS A 6 5.08 -6.45 29.91
C LYS A 6 4.49 -6.78 28.53
N ILE A 7 4.14 -5.77 27.77
CA ILE A 7 3.66 -5.89 26.38
C ILE A 7 4.42 -4.89 25.53
N VAL A 8 4.90 -5.30 24.38
CA VAL A 8 5.55 -4.48 23.36
C VAL A 8 4.79 -4.64 22.07
N ILE A 9 4.37 -3.52 21.46
CA ILE A 9 3.65 -3.49 20.19
C ILE A 9 4.53 -2.84 19.14
N SER A 10 4.78 -3.55 18.03
CA SER A 10 5.50 -3.04 16.87
C SER A 10 4.53 -2.87 15.70
N THR A 11 4.59 -1.72 15.04
CA THR A 11 3.56 -1.31 14.06
C THR A 11 4.12 -1.06 12.66
N GLN A 12 5.40 -1.33 12.41
CA GLN A 12 6.04 -1.02 11.13
C GLN A 12 6.92 -2.18 10.64
N PHE A 13 6.89 -2.42 9.31
CA PHE A 13 7.61 -3.50 8.64
C PHE A 13 9.09 -3.60 9.06
N GLY A 14 9.81 -2.50 9.09
CA GLY A 14 11.23 -2.47 9.45
C GLY A 14 11.57 -2.90 10.89
N PHE A 15 10.57 -3.08 11.76
CA PHE A 15 10.79 -3.50 13.14
C PHE A 15 10.63 -5.02 13.37
N LEU A 16 10.19 -5.78 12.36
CA LEU A 16 9.88 -7.20 12.52
C LEU A 16 11.06 -7.98 13.09
N ASP A 17 12.21 -7.98 12.41
CA ASP A 17 13.38 -8.74 12.82
C ASP A 17 13.91 -8.32 14.19
N ALA A 18 13.91 -7.01 14.46
CA ALA A 18 14.31 -6.50 15.76
C ALA A 18 13.36 -6.95 16.88
N THR A 19 12.05 -6.98 16.60
CA THR A 19 11.03 -7.45 17.55
C THR A 19 11.20 -8.91 17.85
N ILE A 20 11.38 -9.77 16.85
CA ILE A 20 11.61 -11.22 17.02
C ILE A 20 12.87 -11.47 17.84
N ASN A 21 14.00 -10.84 17.46
CA ASN A 21 15.26 -10.98 18.18
C ASN A 21 15.19 -10.56 19.67
N VAL A 22 14.31 -9.61 20.00
CA VAL A 22 14.10 -9.18 21.38
C VAL A 22 13.12 -10.11 22.08
N ALA A 23 12.08 -10.61 21.41
CA ALA A 23 11.12 -11.55 21.96
C ALA A 23 11.78 -12.85 22.43
N GLU A 24 12.69 -13.41 21.65
CA GLU A 24 13.47 -14.61 22.00
C GLU A 24 14.27 -14.45 23.29
N ARG A 25 14.74 -13.25 23.58
CA ARG A 25 15.57 -12.95 24.78
C ARG A 25 14.76 -12.54 26.00
N HIS A 26 13.44 -12.36 25.84
CA HIS A 26 12.54 -11.89 26.88
C HIS A 26 11.24 -12.70 26.93
N PRO A 27 11.30 -14.01 27.27
CA PRO A 27 10.12 -14.89 27.20
C PRO A 27 9.00 -14.51 28.18
N ASP A 28 9.27 -13.66 29.16
CA ASP A 28 8.31 -13.16 30.15
C ASP A 28 7.61 -11.86 29.71
N VAL A 29 7.89 -11.36 28.50
CA VAL A 29 7.28 -10.18 27.89
C VAL A 29 6.52 -10.60 26.64
N ALA A 30 5.28 -10.16 26.50
CA ALA A 30 4.47 -10.39 25.29
C ALA A 30 4.82 -9.38 24.18
N PHE A 31 4.97 -9.89 22.96
CA PHE A 31 5.21 -9.07 21.78
C PHE A 31 4.07 -9.22 20.79
N TYR A 32 3.63 -8.09 20.24
CA TYR A 32 2.58 -8.04 19.25
C TYR A 32 3.04 -7.21 18.06
N TYR A 33 2.95 -7.80 16.86
CA TYR A 33 3.35 -7.15 15.63
C TYR A 33 2.16 -6.94 14.72
N LEU A 34 1.97 -5.70 14.24
CA LEU A 34 1.00 -5.36 13.21
C LEU A 34 1.66 -5.51 11.84
N GLY A 35 1.27 -6.55 11.12
CA GLY A 35 1.83 -6.91 9.81
C GLY A 35 1.82 -8.42 9.60
N ASN A 36 2.44 -8.87 8.51
CA ASN A 36 2.57 -10.28 8.18
C ASN A 36 3.91 -10.85 8.68
N SER A 37 3.88 -12.05 9.26
CA SER A 37 5.06 -12.83 9.60
C SER A 37 4.70 -14.31 9.65
N ASP A 38 5.62 -15.15 9.20
CA ASP A 38 5.57 -16.60 9.33
C ASP A 38 6.28 -17.12 10.60
N GLN A 39 6.90 -16.21 11.35
CA GLN A 39 7.60 -16.53 12.60
C GLN A 39 6.59 -16.83 13.71
N ASN A 40 6.89 -17.86 14.50
CA ASN A 40 6.03 -18.31 15.59
C ASN A 40 6.87 -18.52 16.87
N HIS A 41 6.57 -17.74 17.90
CA HIS A 41 7.17 -17.85 19.23
C HIS A 41 6.06 -17.76 20.28
N ASP A 42 6.24 -18.41 21.43
CA ASP A 42 5.21 -18.50 22.48
C ASP A 42 4.76 -17.13 23.01
N ASN A 43 5.65 -16.13 22.93
CA ASN A 43 5.42 -14.78 23.41
C ASN A 43 5.31 -13.72 22.28
N PHE A 44 5.16 -14.17 21.02
CA PHE A 44 5.05 -13.29 19.85
C PHE A 44 3.77 -13.60 19.06
N SER A 45 2.97 -12.59 18.82
CA SER A 45 1.74 -12.69 18.04
C SER A 45 1.72 -11.64 16.92
N VAL A 46 1.12 -12.00 15.81
CA VAL A 46 0.94 -11.10 14.66
C VAL A 46 -0.55 -10.93 14.34
N SER A 47 -0.89 -9.78 13.81
CA SER A 47 -2.15 -9.58 13.10
C SER A 47 -1.99 -8.57 12.00
N ASN A 48 -2.76 -8.74 10.95
CA ASN A 48 -2.81 -7.79 9.84
C ASN A 48 -4.25 -7.55 9.44
N GLY A 49 -4.55 -6.34 8.97
CA GLY A 49 -5.85 -6.01 8.40
C GLY A 49 -6.09 -6.78 7.09
N GLN A 50 -7.33 -7.13 6.81
CA GLN A 50 -7.73 -7.75 5.54
C GLN A 50 -7.76 -6.69 4.43
N GLN A 51 -6.59 -6.29 3.91
CA GLN A 51 -6.48 -5.23 2.92
C GLN A 51 -6.90 -5.65 1.50
N TRP A 52 -6.99 -6.94 1.22
CA TRP A 52 -7.32 -7.43 -0.13
C TRP A 52 -8.74 -7.07 -0.58
N ASP A 53 -9.73 -7.09 0.30
CA ASP A 53 -11.10 -6.76 -0.05
C ASP A 53 -11.25 -5.29 -0.50
N PRO A 54 -10.80 -4.28 0.28
CA PRO A 54 -10.89 -2.90 -0.17
C PRO A 54 -10.00 -2.62 -1.40
N TRP A 55 -8.83 -3.25 -1.55
CA TRP A 55 -8.03 -3.12 -2.76
C TRP A 55 -8.73 -3.71 -3.99
N TYR A 56 -9.44 -4.83 -3.82
CA TYR A 56 -10.25 -5.43 -4.89
C TYR A 56 -11.37 -4.47 -5.32
N LEU A 57 -12.05 -3.83 -4.37
CA LEU A 57 -13.10 -2.83 -4.67
C LEU A 57 -12.51 -1.58 -5.36
N CYS A 58 -11.36 -1.10 -4.93
CA CYS A 58 -10.65 -0.03 -5.63
C CYS A 58 -10.30 -0.44 -7.07
N GLY A 59 -9.85 -1.67 -7.27
CA GLY A 59 -9.60 -2.21 -8.60
C GLY A 59 -10.85 -2.25 -9.48
N MET A 60 -12.01 -2.67 -8.94
CA MET A 60 -13.27 -2.61 -9.68
C MET A 60 -13.61 -1.18 -10.10
N LEU A 61 -13.47 -0.20 -9.21
CA LEU A 61 -13.67 1.21 -9.55
C LEU A 61 -12.67 1.68 -10.61
N ALA A 62 -11.40 1.27 -10.52
CA ALA A 62 -10.38 1.58 -11.52
C ALA A 62 -10.75 1.01 -12.90
N GLY A 63 -11.20 -0.24 -12.96
CA GLY A 63 -11.65 -0.86 -14.20
C GLY A 63 -12.91 -0.20 -14.80
N MET A 64 -13.76 0.44 -13.98
CA MET A 64 -14.91 1.23 -14.44
C MET A 64 -14.49 2.63 -14.92
N THR A 65 -13.41 3.19 -14.35
CA THR A 65 -12.94 4.56 -14.61
C THR A 65 -12.01 4.61 -15.82
N SER A 66 -11.16 3.59 -15.97
CA SER A 66 -10.20 3.52 -17.08
C SER A 66 -10.90 3.37 -18.42
N SER A 67 -10.47 4.16 -19.39
CA SER A 67 -10.89 4.06 -20.80
C SER A 67 -9.93 3.21 -21.63
N SER A 68 -8.66 3.16 -21.26
CA SER A 68 -7.62 2.41 -21.97
C SER A 68 -7.48 0.95 -21.51
N GLY A 69 -7.89 0.65 -20.28
CA GLY A 69 -7.59 -0.59 -19.58
C GLY A 69 -6.16 -0.64 -19.03
N SER A 70 -5.34 0.40 -19.23
CA SER A 70 -3.97 0.49 -18.73
C SER A 70 -3.95 1.23 -17.40
N LEU A 71 -3.76 0.49 -16.31
CA LEU A 71 -3.71 1.02 -14.95
C LEU A 71 -2.26 1.11 -14.48
N GLY A 72 -1.96 2.09 -13.64
CA GLY A 72 -0.65 2.25 -13.02
C GLY A 72 -0.71 2.00 -11.52
N PHE A 73 0.32 1.38 -10.96
CA PHE A 73 0.47 1.20 -9.51
C PHE A 73 1.86 1.65 -9.06
N VAL A 74 1.93 2.74 -8.31
CA VAL A 74 3.18 3.19 -7.66
C VAL A 74 3.33 2.43 -6.36
N ALA A 75 4.25 1.48 -6.33
CA ALA A 75 4.50 0.60 -5.21
C ALA A 75 5.77 0.98 -4.46
N SER A 76 5.79 0.77 -3.13
CA SER A 76 6.99 1.00 -2.30
C SER A 76 8.01 -0.13 -2.46
N MET A 77 7.79 -1.22 -1.75
CA MET A 77 8.70 -2.38 -1.67
C MET A 77 7.95 -3.66 -2.09
N PRO A 78 8.60 -4.66 -2.69
CA PRO A 78 7.96 -5.93 -3.06
C PRO A 78 7.78 -6.85 -1.84
N VAL A 79 7.06 -6.36 -0.82
CA VAL A 79 6.73 -7.12 0.40
C VAL A 79 5.31 -7.69 0.31
N PRO A 80 4.95 -8.71 1.11
CA PRO A 80 3.66 -9.40 0.99
C PRO A 80 2.45 -8.47 0.97
N ASP A 81 2.40 -7.47 1.84
CA ASP A 81 1.26 -6.54 1.93
C ASP A 81 1.07 -5.72 0.65
N VAL A 82 2.16 -5.22 0.09
CA VAL A 82 2.15 -4.47 -1.18
C VAL A 82 1.77 -5.37 -2.35
N MET A 83 2.30 -6.60 -2.38
CA MET A 83 1.94 -7.57 -3.43
C MET A 83 0.48 -8.00 -3.35
N ILE A 84 -0.08 -8.16 -2.16
CA ILE A 84 -1.51 -8.43 -1.95
C ILE A 84 -2.35 -7.26 -2.50
N ALA A 85 -1.97 -6.02 -2.20
CA ALA A 85 -2.66 -4.83 -2.69
C ALA A 85 -2.69 -4.77 -4.22
N ILE A 86 -1.53 -4.95 -4.87
CA ILE A 86 -1.40 -4.95 -6.33
C ILE A 86 -2.25 -6.04 -6.97
N ASN A 87 -2.12 -7.30 -6.49
CA ASN A 87 -2.85 -8.43 -7.05
C ASN A 87 -4.37 -8.29 -6.86
N SER A 88 -4.81 -7.80 -5.71
CA SER A 88 -6.24 -7.58 -5.45
C SER A 88 -6.80 -6.47 -6.33
N PHE A 89 -6.05 -5.38 -6.50
CA PHE A 89 -6.41 -4.28 -7.40
C PHE A 89 -6.55 -4.77 -8.84
N GLU A 90 -5.57 -5.51 -9.34
CA GLU A 90 -5.61 -6.11 -10.68
C GLU A 90 -6.84 -7.02 -10.86
N LEU A 91 -7.05 -7.97 -9.94
CA LEU A 91 -8.19 -8.88 -10.00
C LEU A 91 -9.53 -8.14 -9.96
N GLY A 92 -9.62 -7.05 -9.19
CA GLY A 92 -10.79 -6.19 -9.15
C GLY A 92 -11.03 -5.50 -10.49
N ALA A 93 -10.00 -4.94 -11.10
CA ALA A 93 -10.08 -4.29 -12.41
C ALA A 93 -10.51 -5.27 -13.50
N GLN A 94 -9.90 -6.46 -13.53
CA GLN A 94 -10.22 -7.52 -14.48
C GLN A 94 -11.62 -8.08 -14.31
N ARG A 95 -12.22 -7.96 -13.14
CA ARG A 95 -13.63 -8.32 -12.92
C ARG A 95 -14.58 -7.44 -13.74
N ILE A 96 -14.18 -6.22 -14.02
CA ILE A 96 -14.97 -5.22 -14.76
C ILE A 96 -14.54 -5.18 -16.23
N ASN A 97 -13.24 -5.10 -16.49
CA ASN A 97 -12.63 -5.12 -17.81
C ASN A 97 -11.59 -6.25 -17.86
N ALA A 98 -11.94 -7.35 -18.53
CA ALA A 98 -11.08 -8.54 -18.57
C ALA A 98 -9.70 -8.29 -19.21
N ASP A 99 -9.58 -7.24 -20.00
CA ASP A 99 -8.32 -6.84 -20.68
C ASP A 99 -7.54 -5.77 -19.89
N ALA A 100 -7.99 -5.43 -18.66
CA ALA A 100 -7.26 -4.48 -17.85
C ALA A 100 -5.91 -5.06 -17.39
N GLU A 101 -4.88 -4.23 -17.48
CA GLU A 101 -3.51 -4.53 -17.02
C GLU A 101 -3.02 -3.48 -16.03
N THR A 102 -2.45 -3.93 -14.92
CA THR A 102 -1.83 -3.05 -13.94
C THR A 102 -0.31 -3.03 -14.10
N ASN A 103 0.20 -1.91 -14.61
CA ASN A 103 1.63 -1.64 -14.74
C ASN A 103 2.18 -1.17 -13.38
N VAL A 104 3.22 -1.82 -12.88
CA VAL A 104 3.74 -1.57 -11.54
C VAL A 104 5.14 -0.97 -11.60
N VAL A 105 5.37 0.11 -10.87
CA VAL A 105 6.71 0.66 -10.64
C VAL A 105 7.00 0.65 -9.15
N PHE A 106 8.01 -0.13 -8.75
CA PHE A 106 8.52 -0.14 -7.38
C PHE A 106 9.54 0.97 -7.20
N THR A 107 9.31 1.85 -6.22
CA THR A 107 10.25 2.92 -5.86
C THR A 107 11.46 2.41 -5.08
N GLY A 108 11.32 1.29 -4.38
CA GLY A 108 12.32 0.78 -3.44
C GLY A 108 12.41 1.57 -2.14
N ALA A 109 11.46 2.48 -1.90
CA ALA A 109 11.37 3.31 -0.70
C ALA A 109 9.91 3.48 -0.25
N TRP A 110 9.70 3.80 1.03
CA TRP A 110 8.36 4.06 1.59
C TRP A 110 7.94 5.51 1.46
N ASP A 111 8.89 6.45 1.50
CA ASP A 111 8.66 7.90 1.67
C ASP A 111 9.52 8.82 0.78
N ASP A 112 10.14 8.30 -0.27
CA ASP A 112 10.95 9.11 -1.19
C ASP A 112 10.08 9.84 -2.22
N SER A 113 9.90 11.14 -2.03
CA SER A 113 9.08 11.99 -2.91
C SER A 113 9.61 12.07 -4.35
N GLY A 114 10.93 12.03 -4.56
CA GLY A 114 11.55 12.09 -5.88
C GLY A 114 11.30 10.81 -6.68
N LEU A 115 11.50 9.66 -6.04
CA LEU A 115 11.23 8.36 -6.64
C LEU A 115 9.72 8.18 -6.90
N ALA A 116 8.86 8.59 -5.96
CA ALA A 116 7.42 8.53 -6.12
C ALA A 116 6.93 9.35 -7.31
N THR A 117 7.40 10.60 -7.46
CA THR A 117 7.10 11.47 -8.61
C THR A 117 7.57 10.85 -9.92
N THR A 118 8.80 10.32 -9.94
CA THR A 118 9.36 9.68 -11.14
C THR A 118 8.54 8.46 -11.56
N ALA A 119 8.15 7.61 -10.59
CA ALA A 119 7.33 6.42 -10.85
C ALA A 119 5.94 6.79 -11.41
N ALA A 120 5.26 7.78 -10.81
CA ALA A 120 3.97 8.25 -11.31
C ALA A 120 4.08 8.81 -12.74
N SER A 121 5.09 9.66 -13.01
CA SER A 121 5.35 10.21 -14.33
C SER A 121 5.62 9.12 -15.37
N GLN A 122 6.41 8.10 -15.00
CA GLN A 122 6.70 6.96 -15.89
C GLN A 122 5.41 6.22 -16.27
N LEU A 123 4.54 5.92 -15.32
CA LEU A 123 3.28 5.22 -15.56
C LEU A 123 2.33 6.04 -16.43
N ILE A 124 2.15 7.33 -16.13
CA ILE A 124 1.30 8.24 -16.93
C ILE A 124 1.83 8.34 -18.37
N ASN A 125 3.14 8.52 -18.53
CA ASN A 125 3.77 8.61 -19.85
C ASN A 125 3.71 7.30 -20.64
N SER A 126 3.57 6.15 -19.97
CA SER A 126 3.37 4.86 -20.63
C SER A 126 1.91 4.61 -21.05
N GLY A 127 1.00 5.53 -20.76
CA GLY A 127 -0.40 5.47 -21.16
C GLY A 127 -1.36 4.94 -20.09
N CYS A 128 -0.92 4.84 -18.85
CA CYS A 128 -1.83 4.54 -17.74
C CYS A 128 -2.77 5.74 -17.52
N ASP A 129 -4.07 5.49 -17.55
CA ASP A 129 -5.11 6.52 -17.39
C ASP A 129 -5.81 6.49 -16.04
N VAL A 130 -5.36 5.61 -15.12
CA VAL A 130 -5.72 5.55 -13.71
C VAL A 130 -4.48 5.18 -12.91
N ILE A 131 -4.23 5.84 -11.78
CA ILE A 131 -3.08 5.55 -10.90
C ILE A 131 -3.58 5.10 -9.52
N ALA A 132 -2.98 4.03 -9.00
CA ALA A 132 -3.05 3.65 -7.60
C ALA A 132 -1.68 3.77 -6.95
N GLN A 133 -1.62 3.96 -5.63
CA GLN A 133 -0.34 4.09 -4.94
C GLN A 133 -0.35 3.42 -3.57
N PHE A 134 0.81 2.91 -3.18
CA PHE A 134 1.11 2.39 -1.84
C PHE A 134 2.43 2.97 -1.35
N GLN A 135 2.38 4.22 -0.89
CA GLN A 135 3.50 5.01 -0.37
C GLN A 135 3.09 5.68 0.94
N ASP A 136 4.02 5.87 1.85
CA ASP A 136 3.77 6.59 3.10
C ASP A 136 3.65 8.12 2.86
N THR A 137 4.21 8.61 1.76
CA THR A 137 4.10 10.02 1.33
C THR A 137 3.32 10.09 0.00
N PRO A 138 1.97 10.12 0.02
CA PRO A 138 1.15 10.10 -1.19
C PRO A 138 1.20 11.40 -2.00
N LYS A 139 1.48 12.53 -1.34
CA LYS A 139 1.33 13.87 -1.90
C LYS A 139 1.99 14.08 -3.28
N PRO A 140 3.25 13.67 -3.54
CA PRO A 140 3.88 13.88 -4.85
C PRO A 140 3.15 13.19 -6.00
N ILE A 141 2.60 12.00 -5.77
CA ILE A 141 1.83 11.23 -6.76
C ILE A 141 0.48 11.91 -7.00
N VAL A 142 -0.19 12.26 -5.90
CA VAL A 142 -1.53 12.87 -5.92
C VAL A 142 -1.50 14.24 -6.59
N ASP A 143 -0.52 15.08 -6.28
CA ASP A 143 -0.33 16.40 -6.93
C ASP A 143 -0.10 16.24 -8.45
N MET A 144 0.69 15.25 -8.87
CA MET A 144 0.91 14.96 -10.28
C MET A 144 -0.38 14.49 -10.95
N CYS A 145 -1.11 13.55 -10.37
CA CYS A 145 -2.38 13.08 -10.91
C CYS A 145 -3.40 14.24 -11.04
N GLN A 146 -3.46 15.13 -10.04
CA GLN A 146 -4.31 16.33 -10.09
C GLN A 146 -3.92 17.25 -11.25
N SER A 147 -2.63 17.48 -11.48
CA SER A 147 -2.16 18.36 -12.55
C SER A 147 -2.39 17.79 -13.95
N GLU A 148 -2.34 16.47 -14.09
CA GLU A 148 -2.54 15.77 -15.38
C GLU A 148 -3.99 15.32 -15.60
N GLY A 149 -4.89 15.52 -14.61
CA GLY A 149 -6.28 15.08 -14.68
C GLY A 149 -6.46 13.57 -14.66
N ILE A 150 -5.55 12.84 -14.01
CA ILE A 150 -5.53 11.38 -13.94
C ILE A 150 -6.21 10.91 -12.64
N PRO A 151 -7.26 10.08 -12.70
CA PRO A 151 -7.89 9.48 -11.54
C PRO A 151 -6.89 8.75 -10.66
N VAL A 152 -6.98 8.96 -9.33
CA VAL A 152 -6.02 8.39 -8.38
C VAL A 152 -6.68 7.70 -7.18
N PHE A 153 -6.09 6.58 -6.77
CA PHE A 153 -6.44 5.80 -5.58
C PHE A 153 -5.31 5.85 -4.57
N GLY A 154 -5.67 6.02 -3.30
CA GLY A 154 -4.74 6.13 -2.19
C GLY A 154 -4.65 4.92 -1.27
N CYS A 155 -3.73 5.01 -0.32
CA CYS A 155 -3.52 4.05 0.74
C CYS A 155 -3.31 4.77 2.07
N ASN A 156 -3.75 4.16 3.17
CA ASN A 156 -3.56 4.57 4.56
C ASN A 156 -4.25 5.87 4.99
N ALA A 157 -4.55 6.78 4.08
CA ALA A 157 -5.21 8.04 4.40
C ALA A 157 -6.10 8.52 3.26
N ASP A 158 -7.20 9.17 3.62
CA ASP A 158 -7.98 9.97 2.68
C ASP A 158 -7.30 11.34 2.53
N VAL A 159 -6.84 11.64 1.33
CA VAL A 159 -6.18 12.89 0.98
C VAL A 159 -6.92 13.65 -0.15
N MET A 160 -8.23 13.48 -0.23
CA MET A 160 -9.09 14.11 -1.24
C MET A 160 -8.86 15.64 -1.34
N GLU A 161 -8.52 16.29 -0.24
CA GLU A 161 -8.24 17.72 -0.22
C GLU A 161 -7.07 18.13 -1.13
N LEU A 162 -6.11 17.21 -1.39
CA LEU A 162 -4.95 17.46 -2.26
C LEU A 162 -5.27 17.32 -3.75
N ALA A 163 -6.31 16.55 -4.10
CA ALA A 163 -6.66 16.26 -5.49
C ALA A 163 -8.17 16.13 -5.68
N PRO A 164 -8.96 17.19 -5.39
CA PRO A 164 -10.41 17.11 -5.35
C PRO A 164 -11.06 16.74 -6.68
N ASP A 165 -10.38 16.95 -7.80
CA ASP A 165 -10.93 16.70 -9.13
C ASP A 165 -10.69 15.26 -9.63
N VAL A 166 -9.68 14.56 -9.06
CA VAL A 166 -9.24 13.24 -9.55
C VAL A 166 -9.18 12.17 -8.48
N TRP A 167 -9.36 12.51 -7.21
CA TRP A 167 -9.36 11.54 -6.13
C TRP A 167 -10.61 10.67 -6.18
N ILE A 168 -10.43 9.36 -6.24
CA ILE A 168 -11.55 8.41 -6.29
C ILE A 168 -11.81 7.79 -4.93
N SER A 169 -10.81 7.20 -4.30
CA SER A 169 -10.93 6.53 -3.00
C SER A 169 -9.56 6.19 -2.41
N ALA A 170 -9.57 5.70 -1.17
CA ALA A 170 -8.39 5.13 -0.54
C ALA A 170 -8.73 3.87 0.24
N VAL A 171 -7.74 2.99 0.38
CA VAL A 171 -7.77 1.88 1.33
C VAL A 171 -7.25 2.38 2.66
N CYS A 172 -8.13 2.57 3.63
CA CYS A 172 -7.79 3.01 4.97
C CYS A 172 -8.06 1.88 5.98
N ALA A 173 -7.23 1.77 7.00
CA ALA A 173 -7.50 0.93 8.16
C ALA A 173 -8.30 1.75 9.18
N ASP A 174 -9.42 1.19 9.66
CA ASP A 174 -10.23 1.72 10.76
C ASP A 174 -9.75 1.15 12.12
#